data_476696c844eb26a6eca24f47bce16b1b
#
_entry.id   476696c844eb26a6eca24f47bce16b1b
#
_cell.length_a   1.000
_cell.length_b   1.000
_cell.length_c   1.000
_cell.angle_alpha   90.00
_cell.angle_beta   90.00
_cell.angle_gamma   90.00
#
_symmetry.space_group_name_H-M   'P 1'
#
loop_
_entity.id
_entity.type
_entity.pdbx_description
1 polymer ?
#
loop_
_entity_poly.entity_id
_entity_poly.type
_entity_poly.pdbx_seq_one_letter_code
_entity_poly.pdbx_strand_id
1 'polypeptide(L)'
;MQEKRLNNEVSEDTIQAQTPGAQAEFILASILDLGGIQADVELLEDTEEEAMLSISGPDAGVLVGNHGQTLDALQYLVSLMVNKDRPGRSRINVDSDGYRARRTATLTKFAQSLADQVVATGQEAITDPLNPQERRIIHTALQDNTNVKTYSEGFEPNRYVVVSPREADAAAEA
;
A
#
# COMPACT_ATOMS: atom_id res chain seq x y z
N MET A 1 32.34 24.94 24.34
CA MET A 1 31.24 24.64 23.42
C MET A 1 30.52 23.43 24.00
N GLN A 2 29.36 23.67 24.64
CA GLN A 2 28.58 22.62 25.28
C GLN A 2 27.59 22.10 24.25
N GLU A 3 27.74 20.83 23.89
CA GLU A 3 26.75 20.05 23.15
C GLU A 3 25.49 19.95 24.00
N LYS A 4 24.44 20.62 23.55
CA LYS A 4 23.07 20.46 24.05
C LYS A 4 22.53 19.15 23.52
N ARG A 5 22.81 18.04 24.18
CA ARG A 5 22.05 16.78 23.99
C ARG A 5 20.62 17.09 24.46
N LEU A 6 19.70 17.21 23.52
CA LEU A 6 18.28 17.19 23.81
C LEU A 6 17.92 15.76 24.25
N ASN A 7 17.96 15.53 25.56
CA ASN A 7 17.27 14.41 26.16
C ASN A 7 15.76 14.71 26.08
N ASN A 8 15.14 14.28 25.01
CA ASN A 8 13.69 14.21 24.93
C ASN A 8 13.26 12.88 25.54
N GLU A 9 13.31 12.74 26.86
CA GLU A 9 12.64 11.66 27.58
C GLU A 9 11.12 11.93 27.52
N VAL A 10 10.53 11.54 26.40
CA VAL A 10 9.07 11.45 26.32
C VAL A 10 8.68 10.25 27.15
N SER A 11 8.04 10.48 28.32
CA SER A 11 7.58 9.39 29.18
C SER A 11 6.51 8.56 28.44
N GLU A 12 6.47 7.24 28.71
CA GLU A 12 5.48 6.32 28.13
C GLU A 12 4.05 6.81 28.36
N ASP A 13 3.77 7.41 29.52
CA ASP A 13 2.48 8.01 29.86
C ASP A 13 2.10 9.20 28.94
N THR A 14 3.07 9.96 28.45
CA THR A 14 2.83 11.09 27.54
C THR A 14 2.49 10.60 26.13
N ILE A 15 3.07 9.49 25.71
CA ILE A 15 2.80 8.87 24.39
C ILE A 15 1.39 8.26 24.36
N GLN A 16 0.95 7.65 25.46
CA GLN A 16 -0.39 7.03 25.56
C GLN A 16 -1.54 8.05 25.62
N ALA A 17 -1.27 9.29 26.03
CA ALA A 17 -2.27 10.36 26.06
C ALA A 17 -2.48 11.05 24.71
N GLN A 18 -1.72 10.68 23.68
CA GLN A 18 -1.80 11.29 22.34
C GLN A 18 -2.89 10.63 21.48
N THR A 19 -3.37 11.38 20.49
CA THR A 19 -4.23 10.84 19.43
C THR A 19 -3.52 9.73 18.65
N PRO A 20 -4.26 8.82 17.98
CA PRO A 20 -3.66 7.76 17.18
C PRO A 20 -2.69 8.29 16.12
N GLY A 21 -3.03 9.40 15.48
CA GLY A 21 -2.22 10.02 14.44
C GLY A 21 -0.94 10.63 14.99
N ALA A 22 -1.00 11.41 16.07
CA ALA A 22 0.19 12.00 16.70
C ALA A 22 1.15 10.93 17.22
N GLN A 23 0.63 9.83 17.76
CA GLN A 23 1.45 8.69 18.17
C GLN A 23 2.09 7.99 16.95
N ALA A 24 1.33 7.80 15.86
CA ALA A 24 1.84 7.21 14.63
C ALA A 24 2.94 8.05 13.98
N GLU A 25 2.75 9.38 13.93
CA GLU A 25 3.75 10.34 13.43
C GLU A 25 5.05 10.25 14.23
N PHE A 26 4.97 10.28 15.56
CA PHE A 26 6.14 10.16 16.42
C PHE A 26 6.90 8.84 16.22
N ILE A 27 6.17 7.72 16.16
CA ILE A 27 6.77 6.39 15.96
C ILE A 27 7.45 6.32 14.59
N LEU A 28 6.75 6.76 13.55
CA LEU A 28 7.28 6.70 12.18
C LEU A 28 8.51 7.59 12.03
N ALA A 29 8.46 8.84 12.51
CA ALA A 29 9.61 9.75 12.50
C ALA A 29 10.81 9.17 13.27
N SER A 30 10.57 8.52 14.42
CA SER A 30 11.62 7.86 15.20
C SER A 30 12.26 6.69 14.44
N ILE A 31 11.46 5.89 13.72
CA ILE A 31 11.97 4.79 12.89
C ILE A 31 12.86 5.33 11.78
N LEU A 32 12.46 6.42 11.11
CA LEU A 32 13.23 7.02 10.03
C LEU A 32 14.54 7.62 10.53
N ASP A 33 14.51 8.34 11.66
CA ASP A 33 15.70 8.95 12.27
C ASP A 33 16.72 7.87 12.71
N LEU A 34 16.27 6.83 13.42
CA LEU A 34 17.11 5.70 13.83
C LEU A 34 17.67 4.92 12.63
N GLY A 35 16.93 4.88 11.52
CA GLY A 35 17.35 4.29 10.25
C GLY A 35 18.32 5.18 9.46
N GLY A 36 18.56 6.43 9.87
CA GLY A 36 19.36 7.39 9.12
C GLY A 36 18.76 7.81 7.80
N ILE A 37 17.43 7.75 7.68
CA ILE A 37 16.66 8.04 6.46
C ILE A 37 16.27 9.51 6.46
N GLN A 38 16.66 10.23 5.43
CA GLN A 38 16.34 11.66 5.28
C GLN A 38 14.95 11.84 4.64
N ALA A 39 13.93 11.78 5.49
CA ALA A 39 12.54 11.99 5.10
C ALA A 39 11.77 12.64 6.24
N ASP A 40 10.77 13.44 5.87
CA ASP A 40 9.85 14.11 6.77
C ASP A 40 8.52 13.36 6.82
N VAL A 41 7.90 13.33 7.99
CA VAL A 41 6.57 12.75 8.20
C VAL A 41 5.60 13.89 8.48
N GLU A 42 4.48 13.89 7.79
CA GLU A 42 3.39 14.85 7.97
C GLU A 42 2.09 14.11 8.29
N LEU A 43 1.42 14.54 9.35
CA LEU A 43 0.10 14.06 9.73
C LEU A 43 -0.97 14.83 8.94
N LEU A 44 -1.64 14.15 8.00
CA LEU A 44 -2.65 14.77 7.13
C LEU A 44 -4.06 14.69 7.71
N GLU A 45 -4.38 13.59 8.39
CA GLU A 45 -5.69 13.34 8.99
C GLU A 45 -5.51 12.59 10.30
N ASP A 46 -6.26 13.00 11.33
CA ASP A 46 -6.20 12.42 12.67
C ASP A 46 -7.58 12.39 13.32
N THR A 47 -8.15 11.22 13.37
CA THR A 47 -9.39 10.93 14.09
C THR A 47 -9.17 9.75 15.03
N GLU A 48 -10.12 9.47 15.93
CA GLU A 48 -10.03 8.29 16.80
C GLU A 48 -10.05 6.96 16.03
N GLU A 49 -10.66 6.95 14.83
CA GLU A 49 -10.85 5.74 14.03
C GLU A 49 -9.78 5.60 12.94
N GLU A 50 -9.25 6.72 12.44
CA GLU A 50 -8.34 6.73 11.29
C GLU A 50 -7.33 7.87 11.37
N ALA A 51 -6.09 7.57 11.00
CA ALA A 51 -5.04 8.56 10.79
C ALA A 51 -4.35 8.32 9.45
N MET A 52 -3.99 9.41 8.76
CA MET A 52 -3.26 9.38 7.50
C MET A 52 -1.96 10.17 7.63
N LEU A 53 -0.86 9.51 7.34
CA LEU A 53 0.48 10.09 7.33
C LEU A 53 1.06 10.08 5.93
N SER A 54 1.78 11.13 5.61
CA SER A 54 2.56 11.24 4.37
C SER A 54 4.03 11.33 4.67
N ILE A 55 4.83 10.57 3.94
CA ILE A 55 6.29 10.63 3.97
C ILE A 55 6.75 11.39 2.73
N SER A 56 7.62 12.37 2.90
CA SER A 56 8.23 13.13 1.81
C SER A 56 9.71 13.36 2.06
N GLY A 57 10.47 13.71 1.04
CA GLY A 57 11.90 14.03 1.19
C GLY A 57 12.82 13.23 0.27
N PRO A 58 14.15 13.46 0.38
CA PRO A 58 15.15 12.87 -0.52
C PRO A 58 15.12 11.35 -0.56
N ASP A 59 14.89 10.70 0.58
CA ASP A 59 14.90 9.24 0.72
C ASP A 59 13.49 8.61 0.71
N ALA A 60 12.42 9.39 0.50
CA ALA A 60 11.04 8.90 0.50
C ALA A 60 10.83 7.73 -0.48
N GLY A 61 11.49 7.78 -1.66
CA GLY A 61 11.41 6.72 -2.66
C GLY A 61 11.97 5.36 -2.19
N VAL A 62 12.98 5.35 -1.32
CA VAL A 62 13.55 4.12 -0.75
C VAL A 62 12.53 3.42 0.16
N LEU A 63 11.70 4.21 0.85
CA LEU A 63 10.68 3.71 1.76
C LEU A 63 9.49 3.05 1.05
N VAL A 64 9.32 3.29 -0.23
CA VAL A 64 8.33 2.56 -1.03
C VAL A 64 8.75 1.08 -1.17
N GLY A 65 10.02 0.83 -1.47
CA GLY A 65 10.53 -0.51 -1.73
C GLY A 65 9.98 -1.13 -3.02
N ASN A 66 10.16 -2.45 -3.16
CA ASN A 66 9.66 -3.16 -4.33
C ASN A 66 8.12 -3.25 -4.28
N HIS A 67 7.46 -2.63 -5.25
CA HIS A 67 5.98 -2.63 -5.37
C HIS A 67 5.24 -2.16 -4.11
N GLY A 68 5.84 -1.28 -3.28
CA GLY A 68 5.23 -0.79 -2.05
C GLY A 68 5.41 -1.68 -0.83
N GLN A 69 6.18 -2.76 -0.90
CA GLN A 69 6.34 -3.72 0.20
C GLN A 69 6.95 -3.10 1.46
N THR A 70 7.95 -2.22 1.32
CA THR A 70 8.55 -1.53 2.47
C THR A 70 7.54 -0.59 3.12
N LEU A 71 6.79 0.14 2.31
CA LEU A 71 5.75 1.04 2.79
C LEU A 71 4.64 0.30 3.54
N ASP A 72 4.21 -0.86 3.00
CA ASP A 72 3.22 -1.72 3.66
C ASP A 72 3.75 -2.29 4.98
N ALA A 73 5.02 -2.68 5.05
CA ALA A 73 5.65 -3.17 6.28
C ALA A 73 5.76 -2.07 7.34
N LEU A 74 6.16 -0.85 6.95
CA LEU A 74 6.20 0.32 7.85
C LEU A 74 4.80 0.64 8.39
N GLN A 75 3.80 0.71 7.51
CA GLN A 75 2.41 0.92 7.93
C GLN A 75 1.94 -0.14 8.93
N TYR A 76 2.25 -1.40 8.66
CA TYR A 76 1.89 -2.51 9.55
C TYR A 76 2.55 -2.37 10.93
N LEU A 77 3.86 -2.10 10.98
CA LEU A 77 4.60 -1.91 12.24
C LEU A 77 4.05 -0.73 13.04
N VAL A 78 3.88 0.43 12.42
CA VAL A 78 3.33 1.63 13.08
C VAL A 78 1.92 1.34 13.59
N SER A 79 1.07 0.72 12.76
CA SER A 79 -0.29 0.35 13.15
C SER A 79 -0.32 -0.63 14.34
N LEU A 80 0.61 -1.59 14.38
CA LEU A 80 0.73 -2.53 15.48
C LEU A 80 1.14 -1.83 16.78
N MET A 81 2.13 -0.95 16.71
CA MET A 81 2.64 -0.21 17.87
C MET A 81 1.60 0.76 18.45
N VAL A 82 0.90 1.51 17.58
CA VAL A 82 -0.17 2.45 18.00
C VAL A 82 -1.34 1.71 18.67
N ASN A 83 -1.72 0.56 18.13
CA ASN A 83 -2.89 -0.18 18.61
C ASN A 83 -2.59 -1.16 19.76
N LYS A 84 -1.34 -1.28 20.21
CA LYS A 84 -0.93 -2.30 21.20
C LYS A 84 -1.73 -2.25 22.49
N ASP A 85 -1.91 -1.04 23.05
CA ASP A 85 -2.51 -0.84 24.37
C ASP A 85 -3.81 0.01 24.30
N ARG A 86 -4.41 0.17 23.10
CA ARG A 86 -5.64 0.94 22.89
C ARG A 86 -6.89 0.06 23.02
N PRO A 87 -7.94 0.53 23.67
CA PRO A 87 -9.21 -0.22 23.80
C PRO A 87 -9.98 -0.34 22.47
N GLY A 88 -9.71 0.54 21.50
CA GLY A 88 -10.23 0.51 20.13
C GLY A 88 -9.12 0.36 19.13
N ARG A 89 -9.44 -0.06 17.88
CA ARG A 89 -8.48 -0.11 16.79
C ARG A 89 -8.63 1.11 15.90
N SER A 90 -7.54 1.89 15.78
CA SER A 90 -7.43 2.97 14.81
C SER A 90 -6.75 2.46 13.54
N ARG A 91 -7.27 2.84 12.39
CA ARG A 91 -6.65 2.55 11.09
C ARG A 91 -5.54 3.57 10.85
N ILE A 92 -4.32 3.09 10.69
CA ILE A 92 -3.18 3.93 10.36
C ILE A 92 -2.83 3.70 8.90
N ASN A 93 -2.88 4.76 8.10
CA ASN A 93 -2.50 4.76 6.69
C ASN A 93 -1.20 5.56 6.53
N VAL A 94 -0.26 4.98 5.80
CA VAL A 94 1.01 5.63 5.47
C VAL A 94 1.16 5.64 3.96
N ASP A 95 1.46 6.80 3.39
CA ASP A 95 1.79 6.95 1.98
C ASP A 95 3.14 7.67 1.84
N SER A 96 3.77 7.54 0.69
CA SER A 96 5.02 8.20 0.34
C SER A 96 4.86 8.93 -0.97
N ASP A 97 4.86 10.27 -0.92
CA ASP A 97 4.75 11.14 -2.10
C ASP A 97 3.59 10.77 -3.06
N GLY A 98 2.45 10.29 -2.56
CA GLY A 98 1.32 9.88 -3.40
C GLY A 98 1.58 8.59 -4.20
N TYR A 99 2.48 7.73 -3.74
CA TYR A 99 2.85 6.48 -4.43
C TYR A 99 1.65 5.59 -4.70
N ARG A 100 0.79 5.37 -3.70
CA ARG A 100 -0.35 4.45 -3.83
C ARG A 100 -1.31 4.85 -4.97
N ALA A 101 -1.58 6.14 -5.11
CA ALA A 101 -2.42 6.66 -6.20
C ALA A 101 -1.77 6.47 -7.57
N ARG A 102 -0.47 6.82 -7.69
CA ARG A 102 0.28 6.62 -8.94
C ARG A 102 0.39 5.15 -9.33
N ARG A 103 0.65 4.27 -8.35
CA ARG A 103 0.73 2.83 -8.58
C ARG A 103 -0.60 2.25 -9.04
N THR A 104 -1.71 2.64 -8.42
CA THR A 104 -3.07 2.25 -8.82
C THR A 104 -3.34 2.66 -10.27
N ALA A 105 -3.06 3.91 -10.64
CA ALA A 105 -3.26 4.38 -12.00
C ALA A 105 -2.41 3.62 -13.03
N THR A 106 -1.16 3.28 -12.67
CA THR A 106 -0.26 2.49 -13.53
C THR A 106 -0.79 1.07 -13.73
N LEU A 107 -1.21 0.40 -12.65
CA LEU A 107 -1.76 -0.96 -12.72
C LEU A 107 -3.09 -1.00 -13.47
N THR A 108 -3.94 0.02 -13.34
CA THR A 108 -5.19 0.12 -14.10
C THR A 108 -4.92 0.23 -15.62
N LYS A 109 -3.97 1.08 -16.01
CA LYS A 109 -3.58 1.19 -17.43
C LYS A 109 -2.95 -0.10 -17.96
N PHE A 110 -2.12 -0.73 -17.15
CA PHE A 110 -1.50 -2.01 -17.49
C PHE A 110 -2.55 -3.11 -17.68
N ALA A 111 -3.55 -3.19 -16.80
CA ALA A 111 -4.66 -4.13 -16.92
C ALA A 111 -5.41 -3.94 -18.24
N GLN A 112 -5.73 -2.70 -18.61
CA GLN A 112 -6.41 -2.38 -19.88
C GLN A 112 -5.58 -2.82 -21.09
N SER A 113 -4.25 -2.54 -21.06
CA SER A 113 -3.36 -2.95 -22.14
C SER A 113 -3.28 -4.49 -22.27
N LEU A 114 -3.28 -5.23 -21.15
CA LEU A 114 -3.33 -6.69 -21.17
C LEU A 114 -4.66 -7.19 -21.78
N ALA A 115 -5.79 -6.57 -21.41
CA ALA A 115 -7.07 -6.94 -21.96
C ALA A 115 -7.13 -6.72 -23.49
N ASP A 116 -6.62 -5.60 -23.98
CA ASP A 116 -6.54 -5.30 -25.42
C ASP A 116 -5.67 -6.33 -26.13
N GLN A 117 -4.54 -6.70 -25.57
CA GLN A 117 -3.65 -7.73 -26.12
C GLN A 117 -4.37 -9.09 -26.18
N VAL A 118 -5.06 -9.50 -25.11
CA VAL A 118 -5.81 -10.76 -25.05
C VAL A 118 -6.89 -10.80 -26.09
N VAL A 119 -7.64 -9.71 -26.25
CA VAL A 119 -8.70 -9.61 -27.30
C VAL A 119 -8.10 -9.69 -28.70
N ALA A 120 -6.96 -9.04 -28.95
CA ALA A 120 -6.32 -9.01 -30.26
C ALA A 120 -5.70 -10.37 -30.65
N THR A 121 -5.14 -11.09 -29.68
CA THR A 121 -4.38 -12.33 -29.94
C THR A 121 -5.22 -13.60 -29.74
N GLY A 122 -6.28 -13.53 -28.95
CA GLY A 122 -7.05 -14.69 -28.48
C GLY A 122 -6.29 -15.57 -27.49
N GLN A 123 -5.15 -15.11 -27.00
CA GLN A 123 -4.29 -15.86 -26.08
C GLN A 123 -4.33 -15.24 -24.68
N GLU A 124 -4.15 -16.05 -23.65
CA GLU A 124 -4.04 -15.58 -22.27
C GLU A 124 -2.78 -14.73 -22.08
N ALA A 125 -2.88 -13.73 -21.22
CA ALA A 125 -1.77 -12.94 -20.73
C ALA A 125 -1.66 -13.05 -19.21
N ILE A 126 -0.43 -13.04 -18.69
CA ILE A 126 -0.15 -13.14 -17.26
C ILE A 126 0.62 -11.92 -16.78
N THR A 127 0.42 -11.53 -15.53
CA THR A 127 1.22 -10.50 -14.88
C THR A 127 2.45 -11.11 -14.22
N ASP A 128 3.42 -10.28 -13.85
CA ASP A 128 4.39 -10.65 -12.83
C ASP A 128 3.67 -10.92 -11.50
N PRO A 129 4.34 -11.54 -10.50
CA PRO A 129 3.81 -11.70 -9.16
C PRO A 129 3.40 -10.35 -8.56
N LEU A 130 2.19 -10.27 -8.03
CA LEU A 130 1.59 -9.08 -7.45
C LEU A 130 1.09 -9.37 -6.04
N ASN A 131 1.16 -8.36 -5.14
CA ASN A 131 0.57 -8.47 -3.82
C ASN A 131 -0.97 -8.52 -3.90
N PRO A 132 -1.67 -8.93 -2.82
CA PRO A 132 -3.14 -9.07 -2.85
C PRO A 132 -3.90 -7.79 -3.22
N GLN A 133 -3.39 -6.62 -2.81
CA GLN A 133 -4.01 -5.32 -3.13
C GLN A 133 -3.84 -5.00 -4.63
N GLU A 134 -2.65 -5.22 -5.18
CA GLU A 134 -2.37 -4.99 -6.59
C GLU A 134 -3.18 -5.92 -7.50
N ARG A 135 -3.31 -7.21 -7.12
CA ARG A 135 -4.17 -8.15 -7.86
C ARG A 135 -5.63 -7.68 -7.86
N ARG A 136 -6.12 -7.17 -6.72
CA ARG A 136 -7.47 -6.60 -6.64
C ARG A 136 -7.65 -5.41 -7.58
N ILE A 137 -6.63 -4.54 -7.72
CA ILE A 137 -6.69 -3.41 -8.66
C ILE A 137 -6.88 -3.91 -10.09
N ILE A 138 -6.12 -4.93 -10.53
CA ILE A 138 -6.26 -5.53 -11.86
C ILE A 138 -7.67 -6.11 -12.05
N HIS A 139 -8.15 -6.92 -11.08
CA HIS A 139 -9.49 -7.49 -11.16
C HIS A 139 -10.58 -6.43 -11.24
N THR A 140 -10.49 -5.39 -10.42
CA THR A 140 -11.46 -4.28 -10.42
C THR A 140 -11.41 -3.48 -11.71
N ALA A 141 -10.22 -3.23 -12.26
CA ALA A 141 -10.06 -2.49 -13.52
C ALA A 141 -10.69 -3.21 -14.71
N LEU A 142 -10.82 -4.54 -14.66
CA LEU A 142 -11.34 -5.37 -15.76
C LEU A 142 -12.69 -6.01 -15.45
N GLN A 143 -13.29 -5.75 -14.29
CA GLN A 143 -14.54 -6.42 -13.87
C GLN A 143 -15.71 -6.22 -14.85
N ASP A 144 -15.79 -5.04 -15.45
CA ASP A 144 -16.85 -4.65 -16.38
C ASP A 144 -16.50 -4.94 -17.85
N ASN A 145 -15.32 -5.51 -18.11
CA ASN A 145 -14.89 -5.89 -19.45
C ASN A 145 -15.57 -7.20 -19.87
N THR A 146 -16.40 -7.13 -20.93
CA THR A 146 -17.17 -8.27 -21.41
C THR A 146 -16.36 -9.27 -22.24
N ASN A 147 -15.18 -8.88 -22.72
CA ASN A 147 -14.36 -9.68 -23.64
C ASN A 147 -13.30 -10.53 -22.95
N VAL A 148 -12.99 -10.21 -21.70
CA VAL A 148 -11.98 -10.95 -20.91
C VAL A 148 -12.54 -11.37 -19.55
N LYS A 149 -11.91 -12.38 -18.96
CA LYS A 149 -12.07 -12.77 -17.56
C LYS A 149 -10.73 -12.75 -16.86
N THR A 150 -10.73 -12.55 -15.54
CA THR A 150 -9.51 -12.50 -14.75
C THR A 150 -9.59 -13.44 -13.55
N TYR A 151 -8.50 -14.12 -13.25
CA TYR A 151 -8.35 -14.93 -12.05
C TYR A 151 -6.91 -14.89 -11.54
N SER A 152 -6.71 -15.19 -10.26
CA SER A 152 -5.37 -15.24 -9.67
C SER A 152 -4.89 -16.67 -9.52
N GLU A 153 -3.65 -16.93 -9.94
CA GLU A 153 -3.02 -18.24 -9.92
C GLU A 153 -1.68 -18.21 -9.16
N GLY A 154 -1.21 -19.38 -8.73
CA GLY A 154 0.03 -19.49 -7.94
C GLY A 154 -0.19 -19.32 -6.44
N PHE A 155 0.92 -19.37 -5.69
CA PHE A 155 0.96 -19.27 -4.23
C PHE A 155 1.80 -18.06 -3.82
N GLU A 156 1.44 -17.40 -2.71
CA GLU A 156 2.26 -16.32 -2.16
C GLU A 156 3.70 -16.81 -1.88
N PRO A 157 4.72 -16.00 -2.15
CA PRO A 157 4.69 -14.63 -2.66
C PRO A 157 4.65 -14.51 -4.20
N ASN A 158 4.58 -15.61 -4.94
CA ASN A 158 4.68 -15.64 -6.41
C ASN A 158 3.31 -15.72 -7.12
N ARG A 159 2.26 -15.24 -6.46
CA ARG A 159 0.91 -15.27 -7.00
C ARG A 159 0.68 -14.13 -7.99
N TYR A 160 0.10 -14.42 -9.15
CA TYR A 160 -0.10 -13.51 -10.27
C TYR A 160 -1.55 -13.49 -10.76
N VAL A 161 -1.87 -12.58 -11.68
CA VAL A 161 -3.19 -12.50 -12.33
C VAL A 161 -3.05 -13.02 -13.76
N VAL A 162 -3.99 -13.87 -14.15
CA VAL A 162 -4.22 -14.31 -15.52
C VAL A 162 -5.39 -13.50 -16.08
N VAL A 163 -5.20 -12.96 -17.27
CA VAL A 163 -6.25 -12.35 -18.10
C VAL A 163 -6.47 -13.27 -19.28
N SER A 164 -7.67 -13.84 -19.41
CA SER A 164 -7.98 -14.77 -20.48
C SER A 164 -9.18 -14.30 -21.30
N PRO A 165 -9.30 -14.71 -22.58
CA PRO A 165 -10.50 -14.43 -23.37
C PRO A 165 -11.74 -14.96 -22.65
N ARG A 166 -12.81 -14.20 -22.66
CA ARG A 166 -14.11 -14.73 -22.28
C ARG A 166 -14.66 -15.41 -23.52
N GLU A 167 -14.67 -16.76 -23.51
CA GLU A 167 -15.38 -17.50 -24.54
C GLU A 167 -16.84 -17.01 -24.53
N ALA A 168 -17.35 -16.59 -25.70
CA ALA A 168 -18.77 -16.36 -25.82
C ALA A 168 -19.44 -17.66 -25.41
N ASP A 169 -20.39 -17.62 -24.48
CA ASP A 169 -21.22 -18.78 -24.09
C ASP A 169 -21.89 -19.34 -25.33
N ALA A 170 -21.18 -20.19 -26.06
CA ALA A 170 -21.70 -20.92 -27.22
C ALA A 170 -22.50 -22.17 -26.80
N ALA A 171 -23.18 -22.08 -25.65
CA ALA A 171 -23.97 -23.19 -25.13
C ALA A 171 -25.29 -22.74 -24.49
N ALA A 172 -26.01 -21.80 -25.13
CA ALA A 172 -27.39 -21.48 -24.72
C ALA A 172 -28.40 -21.59 -25.84
N GLU A 173 -28.09 -22.27 -26.98
CA GLU A 173 -29.06 -22.65 -28.00
C GLU A 173 -28.68 -24.03 -28.57
N ALA A 174 -29.10 -25.07 -27.89
CA ALA A 174 -29.29 -26.40 -28.47
C ALA A 174 -30.43 -27.12 -27.73
#